data_0c2f273b5e3e748f93c342403e623afc
#
_entry.id   0c2f273b5e3e748f93c342403e623afc
#
_cell.length_a   1.000
_cell.length_b   1.000
_cell.length_c   1.000
_cell.angle_alpha   90.00
_cell.angle_beta   90.00
_cell.angle_gamma   90.00
#
_symmetry.space_group_name_H-M   'P 1'
#
loop_
_entity.id
_entity.type
_entity.pdbx_description
1 polymer ?
#
loop_
_entity_poly.entity_id
_entity_poly.type
_entity_poly.pdbx_seq_one_letter_code
_entity_poly.pdbx_strand_id
1 'polypeptide(L)'
;MKIPISKRLLCCAGFVEPGARVADIGTDHGYLGIYLLKNGIARQVTACDLRPLPLRNAQENAERFGVGAQMEFLLSDGLERVTP
;
A
#
# COMPACT_ATOMS: atom_id res chain seq x y z
N MET A 1 0.68 14.18 10.33
CA MET A 1 0.31 14.45 8.93
C MET A 1 -0.86 13.58 8.53
N LYS A 2 -1.88 14.17 7.93
CA LYS A 2 -3.08 13.45 7.55
C LYS A 2 -2.88 12.75 6.20
N ILE A 3 -3.26 11.47 6.11
CA ILE A 3 -3.16 10.69 4.88
C ILE A 3 -4.35 11.03 3.99
N PRO A 4 -4.13 11.47 2.73
CA PRO A 4 -5.22 11.81 1.82
C PRO A 4 -5.85 10.55 1.23
N ILE A 5 -6.72 9.91 1.98
CA ILE A 5 -7.37 8.66 1.60
C ILE A 5 -8.86 8.91 1.33
N SER A 6 -9.37 8.36 0.22
CA SER A 6 -10.78 8.50 -0.17
C SER A 6 -11.69 7.65 0.72
N LYS A 7 -12.98 7.98 0.72
CA LYS A 7 -13.99 7.19 1.44
C LYS A 7 -14.04 5.75 0.94
N ARG A 8 -13.87 5.56 -0.37
CA ARG A 8 -13.85 4.22 -0.97
C ARG A 8 -12.68 3.38 -0.44
N LEU A 9 -11.50 3.97 -0.36
CA LEU A 9 -10.32 3.28 0.17
C LEU A 9 -10.45 3.02 1.67
N LEU A 10 -11.05 3.93 2.42
CA LEU A 10 -11.33 3.70 3.84
C LEU A 10 -12.27 2.52 4.02
N CYS A 11 -13.27 2.39 3.15
CA CYS A 11 -14.18 1.26 3.17
C CYS A 11 -13.43 -0.05 2.89
N CYS A 12 -12.52 -0.05 1.91
CA CYS A 12 -11.68 -1.21 1.62
C CYS A 12 -10.80 -1.59 2.82
N ALA A 13 -10.26 -0.59 3.51
CA ALA A 13 -9.43 -0.83 4.70
C ALA A 13 -10.20 -1.56 5.80
N GLY A 14 -11.51 -1.34 5.89
CA GLY A 14 -12.35 -2.00 6.88
C GLY A 14 -12.49 -3.51 6.68
N PHE A 15 -12.15 -4.02 5.50
CA PHE A 15 -12.18 -5.46 5.22
C PHE A 15 -10.85 -6.16 5.49
N VAL A 16 -9.82 -5.43 5.88
CA VAL A 16 -8.49 -6.02 6.13
C VAL A 16 -8.43 -6.53 7.55
N GLU A 17 -8.00 -7.78 7.73
CA GLU A 17 -7.81 -8.34 9.07
C GLU A 17 -6.60 -7.70 9.75
N PRO A 18 -6.70 -7.38 11.05
CA PRO A 18 -5.56 -6.83 11.79
C PRO A 18 -4.35 -7.76 11.74
N GLY A 19 -3.17 -7.19 11.51
CA GLY A 19 -1.91 -7.92 11.42
C GLY A 19 -1.67 -8.60 10.07
N ALA A 20 -2.52 -8.35 9.07
CA ALA A 20 -2.42 -8.99 7.77
C ALA A 20 -1.19 -8.50 6.98
N ARG A 21 -0.75 -9.35 6.09
CA ARG A 21 0.12 -8.97 4.98
C ARG A 21 -0.77 -8.67 3.78
N VAL A 22 -0.63 -7.48 3.23
CA VAL A 22 -1.54 -6.98 2.19
C VAL A 22 -0.80 -6.78 0.89
N ALA A 23 -1.38 -7.27 -0.21
CA ALA A 23 -0.94 -6.95 -1.55
C ALA A 23 -1.91 -5.92 -2.13
N ASP A 24 -1.41 -4.75 -2.48
CA ASP A 24 -2.21 -3.65 -3.04
C ASP A 24 -1.94 -3.57 -4.55
N ILE A 25 -2.85 -4.11 -5.33
CA ILE A 25 -2.74 -4.16 -6.79
C ILE A 25 -3.30 -2.87 -7.37
N GLY A 26 -2.52 -2.21 -8.24
CA GLY A 26 -2.89 -0.90 -8.74
C GLY A 26 -2.77 0.15 -7.63
N THR A 27 -1.64 0.15 -6.97
CA THR A 27 -1.43 0.93 -5.74
C THR A 27 -1.62 2.44 -5.90
N ASP A 28 -1.41 2.96 -7.10
CA ASP A 28 -1.49 4.37 -7.43
C ASP A 28 -0.57 5.20 -6.51
N HIS A 29 -1.10 6.02 -5.60
CA HIS A 29 -0.27 6.83 -4.71
C HIS A 29 0.17 6.10 -3.44
N GLY A 30 -0.27 4.87 -3.25
CA GLY A 30 0.09 4.05 -2.08
C GLY A 30 -0.67 4.39 -0.80
N TYR A 31 -1.68 5.25 -0.87
CA TYR A 31 -2.35 5.75 0.33
C TYR A 31 -3.09 4.68 1.13
N LEU A 32 -3.66 3.67 0.47
CA LEU A 32 -4.33 2.57 1.18
C LEU A 32 -3.32 1.81 2.05
N GLY A 33 -2.20 1.39 1.46
CA GLY A 33 -1.15 0.68 2.20
C GLY A 33 -0.58 1.51 3.32
N ILE A 34 -0.32 2.79 3.06
CA ILE A 34 0.20 3.71 4.07
C ILE A 34 -0.78 3.84 5.24
N TYR A 35 -2.07 4.00 4.94
CA TYR A 35 -3.11 4.08 5.98
C TYR A 35 -3.12 2.83 6.84
N LEU A 36 -3.09 1.65 6.22
CA LEU A 36 -3.11 0.38 6.94
C LEU A 36 -1.89 0.23 7.86
N LEU A 37 -0.71 0.65 7.40
CA LEU A 37 0.51 0.57 8.21
C LEU A 37 0.53 1.59 9.34
N LYS A 38 0.14 2.84 9.05
CA LYS A 38 0.14 3.90 10.06
C LYS A 38 -0.84 3.64 11.19
N ASN A 39 -1.93 2.96 10.91
CA ASN A 39 -2.95 2.63 11.90
C ASN A 39 -2.76 1.25 12.52
N GLY A 40 -1.67 0.56 12.19
CA GLY A 40 -1.36 -0.74 12.76
C GLY A 40 -2.32 -1.84 12.34
N ILE A 41 -3.06 -1.65 11.25
CA ILE A 41 -4.00 -2.66 10.74
C ILE A 41 -3.25 -3.75 10.00
N ALA A 42 -2.34 -3.37 9.09
CA ALA A 42 -1.47 -4.30 8.39
C ALA A 42 -0.07 -4.24 9.00
N ARG A 43 0.66 -5.36 8.95
CA ARG A 43 2.06 -5.38 9.38
C ARG A 43 3.03 -5.21 8.23
N GLN A 44 2.60 -5.54 7.01
CA GLN A 44 3.41 -5.40 5.81
C GLN A 44 2.51 -5.21 4.60
N VAL A 45 2.93 -4.35 3.67
CA VAL A 45 2.19 -4.09 2.43
C VAL A 45 3.13 -4.27 1.25
N THR A 46 2.68 -5.03 0.24
CA THR A 46 3.34 -5.11 -1.05
C THR A 46 2.52 -4.28 -2.03
N ALA A 47 3.07 -3.16 -2.47
CA ALA A 47 2.42 -2.27 -3.42
C ALA A 47 2.82 -2.67 -4.83
N CYS A 48 1.84 -2.98 -5.66
CA CYS A 48 2.04 -3.47 -7.02
C CYS A 48 1.40 -2.52 -8.02
N ASP A 49 2.07 -2.31 -9.13
CA ASP A 49 1.47 -1.61 -10.27
C ASP A 49 2.15 -2.07 -11.54
N LEU A 50 1.43 -2.00 -12.63
CA LEU A 50 1.94 -2.28 -13.97
C LEU A 50 2.84 -1.17 -14.48
N ARG A 51 2.68 0.04 -13.94
CA ARG A 51 3.37 1.25 -14.38
C ARG A 51 4.39 1.70 -13.35
N PRO A 52 5.59 2.13 -13.78
CA PRO A 52 6.63 2.55 -12.82
C PRO A 52 6.33 3.85 -12.09
N LEU A 53 5.65 4.81 -12.73
CA LEU A 53 5.41 6.11 -12.10
C LEU A 53 4.51 6.04 -10.86
N PRO A 54 3.37 5.32 -10.87
CA PRO A 54 2.61 5.13 -9.64
C PRO A 54 3.39 4.47 -8.51
N LEU A 55 4.26 3.51 -8.82
CA LEU A 55 5.11 2.88 -7.80
C LEU A 55 6.09 3.86 -7.20
N ARG A 56 6.70 4.73 -8.02
CA ARG A 56 7.59 5.76 -7.52
C ARG A 56 6.85 6.73 -6.61
N ASN A 57 5.66 7.14 -6.99
CA ASN A 57 4.83 8.03 -6.18
C ASN A 57 4.48 7.38 -4.84
N ALA A 58 4.11 6.10 -4.87
CA ALA A 58 3.80 5.34 -3.65
C ALA A 58 5.02 5.25 -2.74
N GLN A 59 6.20 5.00 -3.32
CA GLN A 59 7.45 4.91 -2.56
C GLN A 59 7.80 6.24 -1.88
N GLU A 60 7.69 7.34 -2.60
CA GLU A 60 7.95 8.66 -2.05
C GLU A 60 6.96 9.00 -0.91
N ASN A 61 5.69 8.66 -1.11
CA ASN A 61 4.67 8.86 -0.08
C ASN A 61 4.93 7.99 1.15
N ALA A 62 5.31 6.74 0.96
CA ALA A 62 5.63 5.83 2.07
C ALA A 62 6.78 6.38 2.93
N GLU A 63 7.81 6.92 2.29
CA GLU A 63 8.93 7.54 3.00
C GLU A 63 8.47 8.76 3.77
N ARG A 64 7.65 9.61 3.14
CA ARG A 64 7.13 10.82 3.78
C ARG A 64 6.31 10.52 5.02
N PHE A 65 5.54 9.42 5.01
CA PHE A 65 4.74 9.01 6.16
C PHE A 65 5.48 8.06 7.11
N GLY A 66 6.75 7.73 6.83
CA GLY A 66 7.57 6.96 7.75
C GLY A 66 7.30 5.46 7.77
N VAL A 67 6.69 4.92 6.73
CA VAL A 67 6.36 3.48 6.67
C VAL A 67 7.10 2.75 5.55
N GLY A 68 8.08 3.38 4.94
CA GLY A 68 8.81 2.80 3.80
C GLY A 68 9.45 1.44 4.09
N ALA A 69 9.91 1.23 5.32
CA ALA A 69 10.54 -0.04 5.70
C ALA A 69 9.56 -1.22 5.75
N GLN A 70 8.27 -0.95 5.82
CA GLN A 70 7.21 -1.96 5.92
C GLN A 70 6.49 -2.17 4.60
N MET A 71 6.95 -1.52 3.53
CA MET A 71 6.37 -1.64 2.20
C MET A 71 7.39 -2.18 1.21
N GLU A 72 6.93 -3.10 0.36
CA GLU A 72 7.65 -3.54 -0.82
C GLU A 72 6.94 -2.99 -2.05
N PHE A 73 7.70 -2.74 -3.12
CA PHE A 73 7.19 -2.15 -4.34
C PHE A 73 7.55 -3.05 -5.51
N LEU A 74 6.52 -3.57 -6.21
CA LEU A 74 6.72 -4.48 -7.33
C LEU A 74 6.09 -3.92 -8.60
N LEU A 75 6.89 -3.85 -9.66
CA LEU A 75 6.37 -3.59 -11.01
C LEU A 75 5.84 -4.93 -11.50
N SER A 76 4.53 -5.10 -11.46
CA SER A 76 3.92 -6.40 -11.69
C SER A 76 2.55 -6.27 -12.33
N ASP A 77 2.22 -7.24 -13.16
CA ASP A 77 0.89 -7.38 -13.74
C ASP A 77 0.04 -8.27 -12.84
N GLY A 78 -0.62 -7.61 -11.88
CA GLY A 78 -1.44 -8.33 -10.91
C GLY A 78 -0.61 -9.08 -9.88
N LEU A 79 -0.99 -10.33 -9.58
CA LEU A 79 -0.39 -11.13 -8.52
C LEU A 79 0.77 -12.04 -8.98
N GLU A 80 1.18 -11.94 -10.24
CA GLU A 80 2.20 -12.84 -10.81
C GLU A 80 3.50 -12.88 -10.03
N ARG A 81 3.93 -11.74 -9.48
CA ARG A 81 5.21 -11.60 -8.81
C ARG A 81 5.10 -11.49 -7.30
N VAL A 82 3.91 -11.68 -6.77
CA VAL A 82 3.69 -11.64 -5.33
C VAL A 82 3.83 -13.05 -4.77
N THR A 83 4.74 -13.23 -3.81
CA THR A 83 4.89 -14.51 -3.11
C THR A 83 3.95 -14.55 -1.90
N PRO A 84 3.42 -15.73 -1.60
CA PRO A 84 2.55 -15.90 -0.42
C PRO A 84 3.25 -15.58 0.89
#